data_755ad184df58adc616abac0fc5caf1aa
#
_entry.id   755ad184df58adc616abac0fc5caf1aa
#
_cell.length_a   1.000
_cell.length_b   1.000
_cell.length_c   1.000
_cell.angle_alpha   90.00
_cell.angle_beta   90.00
_cell.angle_gamma   90.00
#
_symmetry.space_group_name_H-M   'P 1'
#
loop_
_entity.id
_entity.type
_entity.pdbx_description
1 polymer ?
#
loop_
_entity_poly.entity_id
_entity_poly.type
_entity_poly.pdbx_seq_one_letter_code
_entity_poly.pdbx_strand_id
1 'polypeptide(L)'
;MHALRCTADEVKKDFWLMGEVIHGDYSRWVNGGTLHSVTNYALHKALYSGHNDHNYFEIAHTVKYLQNMGDLDLYNFVDNHDVERIYTKLSNKAHFAPVHVLLYTLPGIPSIYYGSEFGIEGKKEKFSDASLRPALQLADYQDAIEKNPCTALIAALGKVRQATPALSYGSYNELLLTNRQYAFARDLDGVRVIVTVNNDDNPSGMNLAAGNTGVYIGALSGNRAEVQGGRINVTIPGNSGDIWIPEEHYNEKAPVLTAIPKTTKVEETRKPAETTKSEKTTIETDNADVSKTEQVENLAGGKAISMDSEKVSAEERNNHSSENETENSPAADFTVNEPTSPSDEAAKSESSTCVAPDPNKAPEEMTVEELQAVILAKMAANGPVDDQMRKTVYDNIWHDSLVNWVKSFR
;
A
#
# COMPACT_ATOMS: atom_id res chain seq x y z
N MET A 1 -18.93 3.97 -11.90
CA MET A 1 -17.61 4.58 -12.06
C MET A 1 -17.35 5.10 -13.47
N HIS A 2 -17.79 4.41 -14.55
CA HIS A 2 -17.61 4.91 -15.92
C HIS A 2 -18.15 6.33 -16.16
N ALA A 3 -19.39 6.62 -15.78
CA ALA A 3 -19.95 7.98 -15.93
C ALA A 3 -19.10 9.04 -15.22
N LEU A 4 -18.63 8.76 -14.00
CA LEU A 4 -17.73 9.65 -13.25
C LEU A 4 -16.43 9.88 -14.02
N ARG A 5 -15.82 8.79 -14.55
CA ARG A 5 -14.57 8.88 -15.33
C ARG A 5 -14.76 9.72 -16.59
N CYS A 6 -15.81 9.45 -17.38
CA CYS A 6 -16.10 10.23 -18.59
C CYS A 6 -16.30 11.72 -18.27
N THR A 7 -17.12 12.04 -17.25
CA THR A 7 -17.35 13.44 -16.88
C THR A 7 -16.07 14.11 -16.39
N ALA A 8 -15.24 13.41 -15.63
CA ALA A 8 -13.96 13.97 -15.16
C ALA A 8 -13.03 14.28 -16.35
N ASP A 9 -12.90 13.35 -17.30
CA ASP A 9 -12.04 13.51 -18.48
C ASP A 9 -12.54 14.61 -19.42
N GLU A 10 -13.87 14.82 -19.52
CA GLU A 10 -14.48 15.94 -20.26
C GLU A 10 -14.16 17.30 -19.64
N VAL A 11 -14.18 17.37 -18.30
CA VAL A 11 -13.95 18.63 -17.57
C VAL A 11 -12.45 18.97 -17.49
N LYS A 12 -11.63 17.97 -17.24
CA LYS A 12 -10.19 18.12 -17.09
C LYS A 12 -9.48 16.85 -17.52
N LYS A 13 -8.78 16.93 -18.66
CA LYS A 13 -7.93 15.83 -19.12
C LYS A 13 -6.96 15.39 -18.02
N ASP A 14 -6.80 14.09 -17.88
CA ASP A 14 -5.89 13.46 -16.90
C ASP A 14 -6.28 13.79 -15.43
N PHE A 15 -7.57 14.04 -15.16
CA PHE A 15 -8.04 14.21 -13.79
C PHE A 15 -7.95 12.88 -13.03
N TRP A 16 -7.06 12.84 -12.05
CA TRP A 16 -6.80 11.62 -11.30
C TRP A 16 -7.94 11.29 -10.33
N LEU A 17 -8.49 10.08 -10.47
CA LEU A 17 -9.58 9.55 -9.64
C LEU A 17 -9.05 8.42 -8.76
N MET A 18 -9.18 8.59 -7.47
CA MET A 18 -8.84 7.58 -6.46
C MET A 18 -10.10 7.18 -5.69
N GLY A 19 -10.27 5.87 -5.45
CA GLY A 19 -11.37 5.33 -4.67
C GLY A 19 -10.89 4.70 -3.37
N GLU A 20 -11.78 4.64 -2.39
CA GLU A 20 -11.52 3.89 -1.17
C GLU A 20 -12.14 2.50 -1.28
N VAL A 21 -11.27 1.47 -1.31
CA VAL A 21 -11.65 0.05 -1.36
C VAL A 21 -10.86 -0.70 -0.29
N ILE A 22 -11.57 -1.25 0.69
CA ILE A 22 -10.92 -1.87 1.86
C ILE A 22 -10.37 -3.26 1.52
N HIS A 23 -11.08 -4.06 0.74
CA HIS A 23 -10.69 -5.44 0.42
C HIS A 23 -11.31 -5.93 -0.89
N GLY A 24 -10.81 -7.05 -1.37
CA GLY A 24 -11.28 -7.70 -2.59
C GLY A 24 -10.31 -7.54 -3.75
N ASP A 25 -10.81 -7.79 -4.95
CA ASP A 25 -10.03 -7.66 -6.19
C ASP A 25 -10.03 -6.20 -6.65
N TYR A 26 -8.88 -5.55 -6.50
CA TYR A 26 -8.70 -4.13 -6.84
C TYR A 26 -8.76 -3.88 -8.36
N SER A 27 -8.45 -4.87 -9.20
CA SER A 27 -8.51 -4.74 -10.66
C SER A 27 -9.91 -4.42 -11.17
N ARG A 28 -10.94 -4.78 -10.40
CA ARG A 28 -12.34 -4.45 -10.71
C ARG A 28 -12.60 -2.94 -10.70
N TRP A 29 -11.81 -2.18 -9.97
CA TRP A 29 -11.98 -0.74 -9.76
C TRP A 29 -10.94 0.09 -10.49
N VAL A 30 -9.73 -0.47 -10.68
CA VAL A 30 -8.60 0.22 -11.32
C VAL A 30 -8.42 -0.32 -12.73
N ASN A 31 -8.91 0.45 -13.70
CA ASN A 31 -8.76 0.13 -15.13
C ASN A 31 -8.98 1.38 -15.98
N GLY A 32 -8.75 1.26 -17.29
CA GLY A 32 -8.82 2.38 -18.23
C GLY A 32 -10.17 3.12 -18.29
N GLY A 33 -11.25 2.51 -17.83
CA GLY A 33 -12.61 3.10 -17.87
C GLY A 33 -13.17 3.50 -16.51
N THR A 34 -12.44 3.28 -15.39
CA THR A 34 -12.96 3.56 -14.05
C THR A 34 -11.98 4.42 -13.25
N LEU A 35 -11.49 3.93 -12.12
CA LEU A 35 -10.57 4.68 -11.27
C LEU A 35 -9.12 4.50 -11.73
N HIS A 36 -8.28 5.49 -11.45
CA HIS A 36 -6.84 5.40 -11.68
C HIS A 36 -6.14 4.63 -10.57
N SER A 37 -6.69 4.69 -9.35
CA SER A 37 -6.13 4.06 -8.16
C SER A 37 -7.20 3.76 -7.13
N VAL A 38 -6.91 2.85 -6.22
CA VAL A 38 -7.67 2.63 -4.98
C VAL A 38 -6.73 2.45 -3.80
N THR A 39 -7.27 2.66 -2.59
CA THR A 39 -6.55 2.47 -1.33
C THR A 39 -6.05 1.04 -1.17
N ASN A 40 -4.77 0.87 -0.84
CA ASN A 40 -4.13 -0.43 -0.67
C ASN A 40 -4.15 -0.88 0.79
N TYR A 41 -5.33 -1.26 1.29
CA TYR A 41 -5.48 -1.77 2.66
C TYR A 41 -4.76 -3.11 2.89
N ALA A 42 -4.61 -3.92 1.85
CA ALA A 42 -3.85 -5.17 1.95
C ALA A 42 -2.39 -4.90 2.32
N LEU A 43 -1.73 -3.98 1.61
CA LEU A 43 -0.35 -3.60 1.91
C LEU A 43 -0.24 -2.82 3.24
N HIS A 44 -1.20 -1.93 3.55
CA HIS A 44 -1.26 -1.26 4.85
C HIS A 44 -1.20 -2.28 6.00
N LYS A 45 -2.06 -3.32 5.95
CA LYS A 45 -2.09 -4.37 6.96
C LYS A 45 -0.75 -5.10 7.04
N ALA A 46 -0.19 -5.53 5.91
CA ALA A 46 1.07 -6.26 5.88
C ALA A 46 2.26 -5.42 6.39
N LEU A 47 2.28 -4.10 6.09
CA LEU A 47 3.36 -3.22 6.53
C LEU A 47 3.44 -3.12 8.06
N TYR A 48 2.34 -2.87 8.77
CA TYR A 48 2.43 -2.76 10.22
C TYR A 48 2.57 -4.12 10.91
N SER A 49 1.83 -5.16 10.48
CA SER A 49 1.91 -6.48 11.12
C SER A 49 3.24 -7.15 10.83
N GLY A 50 3.74 -7.11 9.59
CA GLY A 50 5.03 -7.68 9.23
C GLY A 50 6.20 -7.07 10.00
N HIS A 51 6.11 -5.78 10.40
CA HIS A 51 7.09 -5.16 11.28
C HIS A 51 6.91 -5.57 12.73
N ASN A 52 5.69 -5.56 13.26
CA ASN A 52 5.40 -5.92 14.66
C ASN A 52 5.71 -7.39 14.96
N ASP A 53 5.44 -8.27 14.00
CA ASP A 53 5.63 -9.71 14.13
C ASP A 53 7.02 -10.17 13.63
N HIS A 54 7.87 -9.22 13.20
CA HIS A 54 9.14 -9.50 12.55
C HIS A 54 9.01 -10.53 11.42
N ASN A 55 8.05 -10.32 10.51
CA ASN A 55 7.70 -11.26 9.45
C ASN A 55 7.59 -10.59 8.08
N TYR A 56 8.72 -10.37 7.43
CA TYR A 56 8.73 -9.79 6.08
C TYR A 56 8.15 -10.71 4.99
N PHE A 57 7.98 -12.00 5.27
CA PHE A 57 7.27 -12.89 4.34
C PHE A 57 5.83 -12.44 4.10
N GLU A 58 5.15 -11.87 5.11
CA GLU A 58 3.81 -11.32 4.95
C GLU A 58 3.77 -10.17 3.93
N ILE A 59 4.75 -9.26 4.01
CA ILE A 59 4.85 -8.13 3.07
C ILE A 59 5.14 -8.63 1.66
N ALA A 60 6.16 -9.49 1.50
CA ALA A 60 6.55 -10.03 0.19
C ALA A 60 5.40 -10.84 -0.45
N HIS A 61 4.70 -11.65 0.34
CA HIS A 61 3.53 -12.39 -0.13
C HIS A 61 2.41 -11.45 -0.60
N THR A 62 2.15 -10.39 0.16
CA THR A 62 1.15 -9.37 -0.21
C THR A 62 1.53 -8.66 -1.51
N VAL A 63 2.80 -8.29 -1.69
CA VAL A 63 3.28 -7.68 -2.94
C VAL A 63 3.06 -8.61 -4.13
N LYS A 64 3.42 -9.91 -4.01
CA LYS A 64 3.18 -10.90 -5.07
C LYS A 64 1.68 -11.09 -5.36
N TYR A 65 0.85 -11.13 -4.33
CA TYR A 65 -0.61 -11.21 -4.49
C TYR A 65 -1.16 -10.02 -5.27
N LEU A 66 -0.72 -8.80 -4.96
CA LEU A 66 -1.14 -7.59 -5.66
C LEU A 66 -0.65 -7.57 -7.12
N GLN A 67 0.58 -8.01 -7.40
CA GLN A 67 1.11 -8.13 -8.76
C GLN A 67 0.29 -9.11 -9.62
N ASN A 68 -0.28 -10.16 -9.04
CA ASN A 68 -1.16 -11.09 -9.76
C ASN A 68 -2.50 -10.46 -10.20
N MET A 69 -2.86 -9.29 -9.66
CA MET A 69 -4.01 -8.51 -10.12
C MET A 69 -3.70 -7.61 -11.32
N GLY A 70 -2.44 -7.60 -11.79
CA GLY A 70 -1.93 -6.74 -12.84
C GLY A 70 -1.07 -5.58 -12.31
N ASP A 71 -0.56 -4.75 -13.22
CA ASP A 71 0.24 -3.57 -12.89
C ASP A 71 -0.70 -2.44 -12.43
N LEU A 72 -1.17 -2.54 -11.19
CA LEU A 72 -2.07 -1.56 -10.59
C LEU A 72 -1.27 -0.51 -9.81
N ASP A 73 -1.46 0.77 -10.16
CA ASP A 73 -0.95 1.89 -9.37
C ASP A 73 -1.82 2.13 -8.13
N LEU A 74 -1.63 1.31 -7.09
CA LEU A 74 -2.42 1.39 -5.86
C LEU A 74 -1.91 2.50 -4.95
N TYR A 75 -2.84 3.17 -4.26
CA TYR A 75 -2.58 4.20 -3.27
C TYR A 75 -2.12 3.57 -1.96
N ASN A 76 -0.80 3.54 -1.75
CA ASN A 76 -0.16 2.94 -0.59
C ASN A 76 -0.12 3.91 0.59
N PHE A 77 -0.40 3.42 1.77
CA PHE A 77 -0.37 4.21 3.00
C PHE A 77 -0.01 3.33 4.20
N VAL A 78 0.50 3.94 5.25
CA VAL A 78 0.76 3.27 6.54
C VAL A 78 -0.27 3.63 7.60
N ASP A 79 -0.91 4.78 7.46
CA ASP A 79 -2.08 5.21 8.22
C ASP A 79 -2.93 6.19 7.40
N ASN A 80 -4.16 6.43 7.87
CA ASN A 80 -5.08 7.39 7.29
C ASN A 80 -6.05 7.91 8.36
N HIS A 81 -7.12 8.59 7.94
CA HIS A 81 -8.10 9.20 8.82
C HIS A 81 -9.01 8.20 9.56
N ASP A 82 -9.00 6.92 9.19
CA ASP A 82 -9.89 5.87 9.73
C ASP A 82 -9.16 4.76 10.48
N VAL A 83 -7.83 4.71 10.39
CA VAL A 83 -7.00 3.73 11.09
C VAL A 83 -6.04 4.39 12.07
N GLU A 84 -5.56 3.63 13.05
CA GLU A 84 -4.59 4.12 14.03
C GLU A 84 -3.34 4.67 13.34
N ARG A 85 -2.80 5.76 13.88
CA ARG A 85 -1.54 6.34 13.44
C ARG A 85 -0.42 5.30 13.46
N ILE A 86 0.39 5.25 12.41
CA ILE A 86 1.46 4.25 12.30
C ILE A 86 2.42 4.30 13.49
N TYR A 87 2.73 5.49 13.98
CA TYR A 87 3.60 5.64 15.13
C TYR A 87 3.00 5.00 16.41
N THR A 88 1.67 5.06 16.59
CA THR A 88 0.95 4.34 17.66
C THR A 88 0.96 2.83 17.42
N LYS A 89 0.71 2.41 16.18
CA LYS A 89 0.47 1.02 15.81
C LYS A 89 1.73 0.15 15.86
N LEU A 90 2.90 0.76 15.63
CA LEU A 90 4.20 0.07 15.73
C LEU A 90 4.55 -0.23 17.19
N SER A 91 4.76 -1.50 17.50
CA SER A 91 5.21 -1.98 18.81
C SER A 91 6.61 -1.46 19.14
N ASN A 92 7.52 -1.47 18.16
CA ASN A 92 8.83 -0.84 18.22
C ASN A 92 8.84 0.42 17.36
N LYS A 93 8.99 1.60 17.96
CA LYS A 93 9.00 2.89 17.24
C LYS A 93 10.16 3.02 16.26
N ALA A 94 11.25 2.27 16.48
CA ALA A 94 12.38 2.23 15.54
C ALA A 94 11.99 1.63 14.18
N HIS A 95 10.92 0.83 14.11
CA HIS A 95 10.37 0.33 12.84
C HIS A 95 9.75 1.42 11.96
N PHE A 96 9.61 2.64 12.45
CA PHE A 96 9.17 3.77 11.65
C PHE A 96 10.07 3.97 10.41
N ALA A 97 11.38 3.75 10.56
CA ALA A 97 12.30 3.90 9.46
C ALA A 97 12.11 2.82 8.37
N PRO A 98 12.23 1.51 8.65
CA PRO A 98 12.09 0.49 7.60
C PRO A 98 10.68 0.45 6.99
N VAL A 99 9.61 0.73 7.76
CA VAL A 99 8.24 0.76 7.22
C VAL A 99 8.05 1.87 6.18
N HIS A 100 8.65 3.05 6.40
CA HIS A 100 8.57 4.15 5.44
C HIS A 100 9.52 3.96 4.25
N VAL A 101 10.69 3.31 4.43
CA VAL A 101 11.51 2.88 3.29
C VAL A 101 10.69 1.98 2.37
N LEU A 102 9.97 0.99 2.90
CA LEU A 102 9.09 0.12 2.10
C LEU A 102 7.93 0.90 1.47
N LEU A 103 7.26 1.79 2.22
CA LEU A 103 6.17 2.59 1.68
C LEU A 103 6.59 3.38 0.43
N TYR A 104 7.77 3.99 0.47
CA TYR A 104 8.26 4.84 -0.62
C TYR A 104 8.87 4.08 -1.80
N THR A 105 9.20 2.80 -1.64
CA THR A 105 9.97 2.05 -2.64
C THR A 105 9.25 0.84 -3.25
N LEU A 106 8.25 0.28 -2.56
CA LEU A 106 7.38 -0.75 -3.13
C LEU A 106 6.54 -0.20 -4.30
N PRO A 107 6.08 -1.08 -5.22
CA PRO A 107 5.16 -0.68 -6.30
C PRO A 107 3.91 0.05 -5.79
N GLY A 108 3.46 1.06 -6.54
CA GLY A 108 2.31 1.88 -6.21
C GLY A 108 2.68 3.32 -5.81
N ILE A 109 1.69 4.09 -5.37
CA ILE A 109 1.77 5.52 -5.08
C ILE A 109 1.82 5.73 -3.56
N PRO A 110 2.96 6.12 -2.98
CA PRO A 110 3.06 6.35 -1.54
C PRO A 110 2.29 7.59 -1.12
N SER A 111 1.61 7.49 0.01
CA SER A 111 0.89 8.60 0.63
C SER A 111 1.25 8.71 2.11
N ILE A 112 1.39 9.96 2.56
CA ILE A 112 1.59 10.30 3.96
C ILE A 112 0.36 11.05 4.44
N TYR A 113 -0.29 10.52 5.46
CA TYR A 113 -1.38 11.21 6.14
C TYR A 113 -0.83 12.33 7.02
N TYR A 114 -1.47 13.52 7.00
CA TYR A 114 -0.97 14.71 7.72
C TYR A 114 -0.69 14.41 9.19
N GLY A 115 0.43 14.89 9.68
CA GLY A 115 0.91 14.66 11.05
C GLY A 115 1.72 13.37 11.22
N SER A 116 1.61 12.38 10.32
CA SER A 116 2.42 11.17 10.39
C SER A 116 3.89 11.46 10.10
N GLU A 117 4.17 12.48 9.30
CA GLU A 117 5.53 13.02 9.10
C GLU A 117 6.18 13.54 10.37
N PHE A 118 5.39 13.90 11.37
CA PHE A 118 5.89 14.34 12.67
C PHE A 118 5.97 13.21 13.70
N GLY A 119 5.52 12.00 13.35
CA GLY A 119 5.45 10.86 14.27
C GLY A 119 4.37 11.04 15.35
N ILE A 120 3.28 11.77 15.06
CA ILE A 120 2.21 11.95 16.04
C ILE A 120 1.51 10.63 16.35
N GLU A 121 1.08 10.48 17.58
CA GLU A 121 0.30 9.34 18.03
C GLU A 121 -1.20 9.60 17.87
N GLY A 122 -1.96 8.52 17.70
CA GLY A 122 -3.42 8.56 17.64
C GLY A 122 -3.97 7.14 17.62
N LYS A 123 -4.77 6.81 18.62
CA LYS A 123 -5.42 5.50 18.75
C LYS A 123 -6.88 5.61 18.35
N LYS A 124 -7.37 4.64 17.59
CA LYS A 124 -8.80 4.60 17.24
C LYS A 124 -9.64 4.32 18.48
N GLU A 125 -10.60 5.19 18.71
CA GLU A 125 -11.56 5.05 19.79
C GLU A 125 -12.88 4.45 19.28
N LYS A 126 -13.65 3.80 20.16
CA LYS A 126 -14.83 3.04 19.74
C LYS A 126 -15.91 3.90 19.06
N PHE A 127 -16.03 5.18 19.45
CA PHE A 127 -17.07 6.07 18.96
C PHE A 127 -16.54 7.45 18.53
N SER A 128 -15.24 7.57 18.32
CA SER A 128 -14.62 8.84 17.93
C SER A 128 -13.35 8.62 17.13
N ASP A 129 -13.20 9.37 16.06
CA ASP A 129 -11.96 9.46 15.27
C ASP A 129 -11.14 10.72 15.62
N ALA A 130 -11.53 11.46 16.65
CA ALA A 130 -10.89 12.74 17.00
C ALA A 130 -9.39 12.60 17.25
N SER A 131 -8.95 11.52 17.89
CA SER A 131 -7.52 11.21 18.12
C SER A 131 -6.73 10.97 16.85
N LEU A 132 -7.41 10.53 15.77
CA LEU A 132 -6.80 10.29 14.45
C LEU A 132 -6.74 11.57 13.63
N ARG A 133 -7.54 12.59 13.93
CA ARG A 133 -7.75 13.81 13.15
C ARG A 133 -7.51 15.10 13.98
N PRO A 134 -6.35 15.20 14.68
CA PRO A 134 -6.08 16.37 15.51
C PRO A 134 -5.93 17.63 14.67
N ALA A 135 -6.35 18.77 15.20
CA ALA A 135 -6.01 20.06 14.65
C ALA A 135 -4.53 20.36 14.98
N LEU A 136 -3.69 20.51 13.96
CA LEU A 136 -2.27 20.83 14.12
C LEU A 136 -2.02 22.32 13.87
N GLN A 137 -1.11 22.89 14.65
CA GLN A 137 -0.60 24.23 14.43
C GLN A 137 0.76 24.12 13.74
N LEU A 138 0.87 24.51 12.48
CA LEU A 138 2.13 24.40 11.71
C LEU A 138 3.29 25.15 12.36
N ALA A 139 3.00 26.20 13.12
CA ALA A 139 4.03 26.93 13.86
C ALA A 139 4.80 26.05 14.86
N ASP A 140 4.20 24.98 15.39
CA ASP A 140 4.83 24.06 16.33
C ASP A 140 5.85 23.11 15.64
N TYR A 141 5.85 23.06 14.30
CA TYR A 141 6.65 22.14 13.48
C TYR A 141 7.62 22.87 12.52
N GLN A 142 7.87 24.16 12.70
CA GLN A 142 8.68 24.98 11.76
C GLN A 142 10.09 24.44 11.55
N ASP A 143 10.69 23.86 12.58
CA ASP A 143 12.03 23.29 12.56
C ASP A 143 12.05 21.74 12.54
N ALA A 144 10.92 21.12 12.15
CA ALA A 144 10.79 19.68 12.19
C ALA A 144 11.77 18.95 11.27
N ILE A 145 12.15 19.53 10.13
CA ILE A 145 13.17 18.94 9.23
C ILE A 145 14.50 18.74 9.94
N GLU A 146 14.92 19.71 10.76
CA GLU A 146 16.21 19.65 11.46
C GLU A 146 16.13 18.86 12.77
N LYS A 147 14.97 18.85 13.45
CA LYS A 147 14.85 18.34 14.81
C LYS A 147 14.03 17.05 14.95
N ASN A 148 13.16 16.78 14.01
CA ASN A 148 12.31 15.60 14.07
C ASN A 148 12.79 14.51 13.10
N PRO A 149 13.26 13.36 13.61
CA PRO A 149 13.81 12.29 12.76
C PRO A 149 12.78 11.68 11.79
N CYS A 150 11.49 11.66 12.16
CA CYS A 150 10.43 11.17 11.28
C CYS A 150 10.27 12.10 10.07
N THR A 151 10.25 13.42 10.30
CA THR A 151 10.14 14.43 9.25
C THR A 151 11.36 14.42 8.32
N ALA A 152 12.56 14.35 8.90
CA ALA A 152 13.80 14.28 8.13
C ALA A 152 13.83 13.05 7.21
N LEU A 153 13.45 11.89 7.73
CA LEU A 153 13.40 10.64 6.97
C LEU A 153 12.39 10.73 5.82
N ILE A 154 11.14 11.15 6.09
CA ILE A 154 10.09 11.24 5.07
C ILE A 154 10.46 12.24 3.98
N ALA A 155 11.04 13.38 4.35
CA ALA A 155 11.52 14.36 3.39
C ALA A 155 12.65 13.80 2.50
N ALA A 156 13.59 13.04 3.08
CA ALA A 156 14.65 12.38 2.33
C ALA A 156 14.09 11.33 1.37
N LEU A 157 13.21 10.45 1.84
CA LEU A 157 12.57 9.42 1.01
C LEU A 157 11.78 10.02 -0.16
N GLY A 158 11.04 11.12 0.08
CA GLY A 158 10.33 11.84 -0.97
C GLY A 158 11.28 12.36 -2.06
N LYS A 159 12.40 12.97 -1.67
CA LYS A 159 13.41 13.48 -2.62
C LYS A 159 14.12 12.35 -3.38
N VAL A 160 14.48 11.25 -2.69
CA VAL A 160 15.09 10.08 -3.33
C VAL A 160 14.13 9.50 -4.39
N ARG A 161 12.85 9.33 -4.06
CA ARG A 161 11.87 8.81 -5.01
C ARG A 161 11.68 9.72 -6.21
N GLN A 162 11.61 11.05 -6.00
CA GLN A 162 11.49 12.02 -7.09
C GLN A 162 12.71 12.01 -8.01
N ALA A 163 13.91 11.81 -7.45
CA ALA A 163 15.16 11.79 -8.22
C ALA A 163 15.42 10.42 -8.90
N THR A 164 14.69 9.38 -8.56
CA THR A 164 14.96 7.99 -8.97
C THR A 164 13.74 7.37 -9.65
N PRO A 165 13.56 7.56 -10.97
CA PRO A 165 12.39 7.08 -11.73
C PRO A 165 12.11 5.58 -11.55
N ALA A 166 13.14 4.76 -11.37
CA ALA A 166 12.98 3.32 -11.14
C ALA A 166 12.11 3.00 -9.92
N LEU A 167 12.09 3.85 -8.87
CA LEU A 167 11.22 3.66 -7.70
C LEU A 167 9.73 3.88 -8.02
N SER A 168 9.43 4.68 -9.05
CA SER A 168 8.06 4.94 -9.50
C SER A 168 7.59 3.95 -10.58
N TYR A 169 8.43 3.70 -11.58
CA TYR A 169 8.03 3.02 -12.81
C TYR A 169 8.76 1.70 -13.06
N GLY A 170 9.77 1.36 -12.25
CA GLY A 170 10.57 0.15 -12.43
C GLY A 170 9.81 -1.12 -12.07
N SER A 171 10.17 -2.23 -12.72
CA SER A 171 9.69 -3.55 -12.33
C SER A 171 10.25 -3.97 -10.97
N TYR A 172 9.47 -4.75 -10.23
CA TYR A 172 9.85 -5.25 -8.92
C TYR A 172 10.45 -6.65 -9.03
N ASN A 173 11.61 -6.88 -8.38
CA ASN A 173 12.29 -8.17 -8.31
C ASN A 173 12.79 -8.44 -6.89
N GLU A 174 12.32 -9.50 -6.24
CA GLU A 174 12.80 -9.93 -4.93
C GLU A 174 14.23 -10.44 -5.01
N LEU A 175 15.12 -9.98 -4.12
CA LEU A 175 16.54 -10.38 -4.08
C LEU A 175 16.91 -11.18 -2.84
N LEU A 176 16.33 -10.87 -1.71
CA LEU A 176 16.54 -11.54 -0.42
C LEU A 176 15.30 -11.40 0.44
N LEU A 177 14.91 -12.50 1.08
CA LEU A 177 13.78 -12.52 1.99
C LEU A 177 14.07 -13.45 3.17
N THR A 178 13.99 -12.90 4.36
CA THR A 178 14.00 -13.61 5.65
C THR A 178 12.88 -13.03 6.51
N ASN A 179 12.72 -13.54 7.73
CA ASN A 179 11.78 -12.93 8.67
C ASN A 179 12.09 -11.46 8.96
N ARG A 180 13.39 -11.11 9.04
CA ARG A 180 13.83 -9.79 9.51
C ARG A 180 14.57 -8.95 8.50
N GLN A 181 14.99 -9.54 7.38
CA GLN A 181 15.68 -8.85 6.30
C GLN A 181 14.91 -9.00 5.00
N TYR A 182 14.76 -7.91 4.29
CA TYR A 182 14.13 -7.91 2.98
C TYR A 182 14.89 -7.00 2.03
N ALA A 183 15.18 -7.52 0.83
CA ALA A 183 15.77 -6.74 -0.25
C ALA A 183 15.10 -7.06 -1.57
N PHE A 184 14.90 -6.05 -2.38
CA PHE A 184 14.38 -6.17 -3.74
C PHE A 184 14.99 -5.14 -4.65
N ALA A 185 14.89 -5.38 -5.94
CA ALA A 185 15.29 -4.44 -6.99
C ALA A 185 14.07 -3.75 -7.61
N ARG A 186 14.27 -2.51 -8.06
CA ARG A 186 13.41 -1.79 -8.99
C ARG A 186 14.22 -1.56 -10.25
N ASP A 187 13.83 -2.21 -11.34
CA ASP A 187 14.55 -2.19 -12.62
C ASP A 187 13.80 -1.33 -13.64
N LEU A 188 14.48 -0.33 -14.22
CA LEU A 188 13.94 0.56 -15.25
C LEU A 188 15.04 0.91 -16.26
N ASP A 189 14.80 0.68 -17.54
CA ASP A 189 15.68 1.08 -18.66
C ASP A 189 17.16 0.66 -18.46
N GLY A 190 17.37 -0.54 -17.91
CA GLY A 190 18.71 -1.08 -17.63
C GLY A 190 19.34 -0.59 -16.32
N VAL A 191 18.68 0.31 -15.60
CA VAL A 191 19.09 0.78 -14.27
C VAL A 191 18.45 -0.08 -13.20
N ARG A 192 19.25 -0.69 -12.35
CA ARG A 192 18.80 -1.43 -11.16
C ARG A 192 19.01 -0.61 -9.91
N VAL A 193 17.94 -0.28 -9.21
CA VAL A 193 17.97 0.30 -7.87
C VAL A 193 17.65 -0.82 -6.87
N ILE A 194 18.45 -0.95 -5.82
CA ILE A 194 18.28 -2.01 -4.81
C ILE A 194 17.80 -1.36 -3.52
N VAL A 195 16.74 -1.93 -2.94
CA VAL A 195 16.18 -1.52 -1.65
C VAL A 195 16.48 -2.58 -0.62
N THR A 196 16.92 -2.17 0.56
CA THR A 196 17.21 -3.07 1.67
C THR A 196 16.54 -2.55 2.94
N VAL A 197 15.93 -3.45 3.71
CA VAL A 197 15.38 -3.15 5.04
C VAL A 197 15.73 -4.26 6.03
N ASN A 198 15.90 -3.86 7.28
CA ASN A 198 16.22 -4.75 8.40
C ASN A 198 15.40 -4.33 9.62
N ASN A 199 14.50 -5.19 10.10
CA ASN A 199 13.72 -4.98 11.33
C ASN A 199 14.24 -5.79 12.53
N ASP A 200 15.47 -6.29 12.46
CA ASP A 200 16.20 -6.78 13.63
C ASP A 200 16.83 -5.60 14.38
N ASP A 201 17.09 -5.78 15.68
CA ASP A 201 17.81 -4.79 16.47
C ASP A 201 19.31 -4.74 16.13
N ASN A 202 19.85 -5.82 15.56
CA ASN A 202 21.25 -5.97 15.20
C ASN A 202 21.48 -5.67 13.72
N PRO A 203 22.67 -5.17 13.34
CA PRO A 203 23.06 -5.04 11.94
C PRO A 203 23.07 -6.39 11.23
N SER A 204 22.70 -6.40 9.95
CA SER A 204 22.71 -7.60 9.11
C SER A 204 23.44 -7.36 7.80
N GLY A 205 24.34 -8.30 7.47
CA GLY A 205 25.02 -8.33 6.18
C GLY A 205 24.15 -8.95 5.09
N MET A 206 24.12 -8.33 3.91
CA MET A 206 23.38 -8.82 2.75
C MET A 206 24.30 -8.88 1.54
N ASN A 207 24.25 -10.00 0.82
CA ASN A 207 24.92 -10.19 -0.47
C ASN A 207 23.87 -10.24 -1.57
N LEU A 208 23.81 -9.20 -2.44
CA LEU A 208 22.70 -8.95 -3.35
C LEU A 208 23.15 -8.88 -4.80
N ALA A 209 22.34 -9.40 -5.71
CA ALA A 209 22.57 -9.29 -7.14
C ALA A 209 22.41 -7.84 -7.61
N ALA A 210 23.49 -7.27 -8.15
CA ALA A 210 23.58 -5.84 -8.45
C ALA A 210 23.45 -5.48 -9.93
N GLY A 211 23.56 -6.44 -10.85
CA GLY A 211 23.67 -6.11 -12.27
C GLY A 211 25.11 -5.76 -12.68
N ASN A 212 25.28 -4.90 -13.70
CA ASN A 212 26.56 -4.65 -14.36
C ASN A 212 27.21 -3.31 -13.99
N THR A 213 26.84 -2.68 -12.88
CA THR A 213 27.39 -1.39 -12.48
C THR A 213 28.62 -1.53 -11.58
N GLY A 214 29.51 -0.51 -11.57
CA GLY A 214 30.75 -0.55 -10.80
C GLY A 214 30.55 -0.27 -9.30
N VAL A 215 29.73 0.72 -8.94
CA VAL A 215 29.55 1.18 -7.56
C VAL A 215 28.09 1.56 -7.33
N TYR A 216 27.59 1.28 -6.14
CA TYR A 216 26.30 1.73 -5.62
C TYR A 216 26.48 2.70 -4.46
N ILE A 217 25.63 3.71 -4.40
CA ILE A 217 25.56 4.67 -3.30
C ILE A 217 24.28 4.44 -2.52
N GLY A 218 24.38 4.27 -1.21
CA GLY A 218 23.23 4.23 -0.29
C GLY A 218 22.65 5.64 -0.14
N ALA A 219 21.47 5.88 -0.67
CA ALA A 219 20.88 7.22 -0.74
C ALA A 219 20.52 7.81 0.63
N LEU A 220 20.31 6.97 1.65
CA LEU A 220 20.06 7.42 3.01
C LEU A 220 21.32 7.46 3.86
N SER A 221 22.24 6.51 3.66
CA SER A 221 23.45 6.38 4.49
C SER A 221 24.67 7.12 3.92
N GLY A 222 24.72 7.35 2.60
CA GLY A 222 25.91 7.81 1.90
C GLY A 222 26.99 6.72 1.74
N ASN A 223 26.75 5.50 2.17
CA ASN A 223 27.70 4.41 2.03
C ASN A 223 27.91 4.02 0.57
N ARG A 224 29.11 3.50 0.29
CA ARG A 224 29.50 3.03 -1.04
C ARG A 224 29.63 1.52 -1.01
N ALA A 225 29.11 0.85 -2.04
CA ALA A 225 29.23 -0.60 -2.23
C ALA A 225 29.74 -0.91 -3.63
N GLU A 226 30.92 -1.52 -3.74
CA GLU A 226 31.49 -1.94 -5.01
C GLU A 226 30.86 -3.25 -5.49
N VAL A 227 30.60 -3.33 -6.79
CA VAL A 227 30.12 -4.56 -7.41
C VAL A 227 31.29 -5.50 -7.66
N GLN A 228 31.20 -6.68 -7.04
CA GLN A 228 32.17 -7.77 -7.22
C GLN A 228 31.45 -9.04 -7.69
N GLY A 229 31.80 -9.55 -8.85
CA GLY A 229 31.13 -10.74 -9.43
C GLY A 229 29.61 -10.54 -9.67
N GLY A 230 29.19 -9.32 -10.04
CA GLY A 230 27.77 -8.98 -10.27
C GLY A 230 26.95 -8.84 -8.98
N ARG A 231 27.60 -8.72 -7.83
CA ARG A 231 26.92 -8.60 -6.51
C ARG A 231 27.52 -7.46 -5.67
N ILE A 232 26.71 -6.90 -4.79
CA ILE A 232 27.17 -5.99 -3.74
C ILE A 232 27.05 -6.66 -2.37
N ASN A 233 27.99 -6.32 -1.49
CA ASN A 233 27.96 -6.68 -0.07
C ASN A 233 27.68 -5.43 0.75
N VAL A 234 26.59 -5.41 1.47
CA VAL A 234 26.15 -4.27 2.27
C VAL A 234 25.80 -4.71 3.68
N THR A 235 26.02 -3.83 4.65
CA THR A 235 25.60 -4.06 6.04
C THR A 235 24.54 -3.03 6.39
N ILE A 236 23.33 -3.49 6.72
CA ILE A 236 22.20 -2.65 7.08
C ILE A 236 22.07 -2.62 8.60
N PRO A 237 22.13 -1.44 9.22
CA PRO A 237 21.93 -1.32 10.68
C PRO A 237 20.59 -1.90 11.14
N GLY A 238 20.47 -2.20 12.41
CA GLY A 238 19.20 -2.64 12.97
C GLY A 238 18.11 -1.57 12.85
N ASN A 239 16.87 -2.00 12.66
CA ASN A 239 15.69 -1.13 12.54
C ASN A 239 15.84 -0.02 11.50
N SER A 240 16.40 -0.37 10.35
CA SER A 240 16.73 0.61 9.31
C SER A 240 16.53 0.06 7.90
N GLY A 241 16.80 0.89 6.89
CA GLY A 241 16.86 0.52 5.49
C GLY A 241 17.68 1.49 4.68
N ASP A 242 17.98 1.12 3.44
CA ASP A 242 18.68 1.98 2.50
C ASP A 242 18.23 1.72 1.06
N ILE A 243 18.51 2.68 0.19
CA ILE A 243 18.20 2.64 -1.24
C ILE A 243 19.51 2.80 -2.00
N TRP A 244 19.96 1.70 -2.59
CA TRP A 244 21.24 1.62 -3.29
C TRP A 244 21.04 1.98 -4.76
N ILE A 245 21.60 3.09 -5.17
CA ILE A 245 21.49 3.65 -6.52
C ILE A 245 22.86 3.55 -7.20
N PRO A 246 22.95 3.10 -8.46
CA PRO A 246 24.20 3.12 -9.20
C PRO A 246 24.79 4.54 -9.20
N GLU A 247 26.09 4.67 -8.94
CA GLU A 247 26.76 5.97 -8.79
C GLU A 247 26.54 6.91 -9.98
N GLU A 248 26.52 6.37 -11.19
CA GLU A 248 26.26 7.12 -12.43
C GLU A 248 24.83 7.69 -12.53
N HIS A 249 23.88 7.13 -11.78
CA HIS A 249 22.47 7.56 -11.69
C HIS A 249 22.14 8.23 -10.35
N TYR A 250 23.11 8.32 -9.45
CA TYR A 250 22.93 8.96 -8.14
C TYR A 250 22.95 10.46 -8.28
N ASN A 251 21.90 11.11 -7.84
CA ASN A 251 21.83 12.57 -7.81
C ASN A 251 22.26 13.08 -6.45
N GLU A 252 23.48 13.62 -6.36
CA GLU A 252 24.05 14.19 -5.12
C GLU A 252 23.20 15.31 -4.48
N LYS A 253 22.25 15.88 -5.24
CA LYS A 253 21.29 16.88 -4.69
C LYS A 253 20.17 16.24 -3.88
N ALA A 254 19.97 14.91 -3.94
CA ALA A 254 19.11 14.21 -2.99
C ALA A 254 19.78 14.29 -1.60
N PRO A 255 19.09 14.73 -0.54
CA PRO A 255 19.72 14.83 0.76
C PRO A 255 20.04 13.43 1.27
N VAL A 256 21.30 13.24 1.59
CA VAL A 256 21.77 12.07 2.30
C VAL A 256 21.48 12.29 3.79
N LEU A 257 20.74 11.40 4.40
CA LEU A 257 20.69 11.32 5.86
C LEU A 257 22.00 10.68 6.30
N THR A 258 22.91 11.46 6.82
CA THR A 258 24.23 11.00 7.33
C THR A 258 24.11 10.04 8.52
N ALA A 259 22.95 9.96 9.15
CA ALA A 259 22.54 8.87 10.06
C ALA A 259 21.02 8.81 10.07
N ILE A 260 20.43 7.61 9.90
CA ILE A 260 19.04 7.37 10.34
C ILE A 260 19.07 7.59 11.85
N PRO A 261 18.35 8.57 12.40
CA PRO A 261 18.45 8.86 13.82
C PRO A 261 18.08 7.60 14.58
N LYS A 262 18.99 7.10 15.43
CA LYS A 262 18.59 6.13 16.44
C LYS A 262 17.44 6.80 17.18
N THR A 263 16.29 6.16 17.21
CA THR A 263 15.15 6.66 17.99
C THR A 263 15.60 6.77 19.44
N THR A 264 16.13 7.93 19.79
CA THR A 264 16.23 8.33 21.19
C THR A 264 14.77 8.38 21.66
N LYS A 265 14.48 7.71 22.77
CA LYS A 265 13.22 7.90 23.47
C LYS A 265 12.93 9.38 23.42
N VAL A 266 11.87 9.76 22.71
CA VAL A 266 11.34 11.11 22.80
C VAL A 266 10.98 11.25 24.27
N GLU A 267 11.78 11.99 25.04
CA GLU A 267 11.39 12.39 26.38
C GLU A 267 10.02 13.05 26.24
N GLU A 268 9.08 12.55 27.04
CA GLU A 268 7.75 13.13 27.21
C GLU A 268 7.90 14.63 27.59
N THR A 269 8.07 15.47 26.61
CA THR A 269 8.04 16.92 26.80
C THR A 269 6.82 17.44 26.05
N ARG A 270 5.74 17.40 26.76
CA ARG A 270 4.66 18.36 26.95
C ARG A 270 3.31 17.63 27.11
N LYS A 271 2.86 17.61 28.38
CA LYS A 271 1.43 17.55 28.68
C LYS A 271 0.73 18.63 27.86
N PRO A 272 -0.47 18.36 27.31
CA PRO A 272 -1.31 19.40 26.75
C PRO A 272 -1.46 20.50 27.82
N ALA A 273 -1.24 21.75 27.43
CA ALA A 273 -1.50 22.88 28.31
C ALA A 273 -2.95 22.78 28.81
N GLU A 274 -3.11 22.67 30.12
CA GLU A 274 -4.40 22.81 30.79
C GLU A 274 -4.99 24.14 30.31
N THR A 275 -6.20 24.04 29.75
CA THR A 275 -7.02 25.17 29.38
C THR A 275 -7.19 26.03 30.63
N THR A 276 -6.50 27.14 30.68
CA THR A 276 -6.71 28.19 31.71
C THR A 276 -8.19 28.58 31.67
N LYS A 277 -8.87 28.33 32.80
CA LYS A 277 -10.20 28.82 33.05
C LYS A 277 -10.21 30.32 32.83
N SER A 278 -11.02 30.82 31.90
CA SER A 278 -11.32 32.22 31.76
C SER A 278 -12.00 32.70 33.03
N GLU A 279 -11.43 33.75 33.64
CA GLU A 279 -12.00 34.49 34.73
C GLU A 279 -13.40 35.00 34.37
N LYS A 280 -14.37 34.60 35.16
CA LYS A 280 -15.72 35.16 35.15
C LYS A 280 -15.66 36.55 35.82
N THR A 281 -15.81 37.57 35.02
CA THR A 281 -16.14 38.92 35.51
C THR A 281 -17.58 38.88 36.07
N THR A 282 -17.68 39.05 37.37
CA THR A 282 -18.94 39.20 38.11
C THR A 282 -19.51 40.58 37.79
N ILE A 283 -20.70 40.61 37.22
CA ILE A 283 -21.56 41.79 37.25
C ILE A 283 -22.68 41.42 38.26
N GLU A 284 -22.64 42.11 39.37
CA GLU A 284 -23.74 42.13 40.36
C GLU A 284 -24.93 42.84 39.75
N THR A 285 -26.09 42.20 39.78
CA THR A 285 -27.38 42.89 39.86
C THR A 285 -28.29 42.13 40.83
N ASP A 286 -28.69 42.86 41.86
CA ASP A 286 -29.64 42.50 42.89
C ASP A 286 -31.03 42.10 42.34
N ASN A 287 -31.66 41.16 43.00
CA ASN A 287 -32.96 41.20 43.67
C ASN A 287 -33.79 39.90 43.54
N ALA A 288 -34.13 39.47 44.78
CA ALA A 288 -35.42 39.00 45.31
C ALA A 288 -35.97 37.63 44.94
N ASP A 289 -35.79 36.74 45.89
CA ASP A 289 -36.79 36.04 46.66
C ASP A 289 -38.06 35.52 45.96
N VAL A 290 -38.25 34.20 45.97
CA VAL A 290 -39.46 33.52 46.50
C VAL A 290 -39.22 32.01 46.58
N SER A 291 -39.41 31.49 47.74
CA SER A 291 -39.49 30.13 48.28
C SER A 291 -40.54 29.23 47.61
N LYS A 292 -40.27 27.92 47.51
CA LYS A 292 -40.96 26.79 48.15
C LYS A 292 -40.73 25.51 47.43
N THR A 293 -40.11 24.58 48.14
CA THR A 293 -40.52 23.22 48.52
C THR A 293 -41.53 22.49 47.61
N GLU A 294 -41.10 21.30 47.15
CA GLU A 294 -41.76 20.06 47.55
C GLU A 294 -40.93 18.83 47.09
N GLN A 295 -40.69 17.99 48.11
CA GLN A 295 -40.24 16.60 47.97
C GLN A 295 -41.42 15.74 47.52
N VAL A 296 -41.17 14.72 46.67
CA VAL A 296 -41.91 13.46 46.80
C VAL A 296 -40.96 12.30 46.48
N GLU A 297 -40.98 11.40 47.43
CA GLU A 297 -40.29 10.13 47.53
C GLU A 297 -40.86 9.03 46.60
N ASN A 298 -39.98 8.06 46.34
CA ASN A 298 -40.17 6.62 46.37
C ASN A 298 -41.15 5.90 45.40
N LEU A 299 -40.61 4.86 44.76
CA LEU A 299 -40.85 3.41 45.01
C LEU A 299 -40.27 2.57 43.87
N ALA A 300 -39.19 1.87 44.10
CA ALA A 300 -39.05 0.42 44.38
C ALA A 300 -39.49 -0.55 43.26
N GLY A 301 -38.55 -1.34 42.86
CA GLY A 301 -38.78 -2.79 42.78
C GLY A 301 -38.57 -3.46 41.44
N GLY A 302 -37.57 -4.34 41.34
CA GLY A 302 -37.67 -5.43 40.40
C GLY A 302 -36.35 -6.08 39.94
N LYS A 303 -35.78 -6.85 40.81
CA LYS A 303 -35.06 -8.16 40.57
C LYS A 303 -34.00 -8.29 39.51
N ALA A 304 -32.77 -8.45 40.00
CA ALA A 304 -31.66 -9.17 39.39
C ALA A 304 -31.97 -10.66 39.20
N ILE A 305 -31.53 -11.21 38.09
CA ILE A 305 -31.30 -12.65 37.96
C ILE A 305 -29.84 -12.82 37.54
N SER A 306 -29.07 -13.34 38.49
CA SER A 306 -27.73 -13.89 38.28
C SER A 306 -27.86 -15.27 37.65
N MET A 307 -27.03 -15.59 36.70
CA MET A 307 -26.68 -16.98 36.41
C MET A 307 -25.17 -17.14 36.37
N ASP A 308 -24.78 -18.10 37.16
CA ASP A 308 -23.45 -18.50 37.55
C ASP A 308 -22.57 -19.00 36.42
N SER A 309 -21.31 -18.78 36.64
CA SER A 309 -20.14 -19.36 36.00
C SER A 309 -19.96 -20.80 36.40
N GLU A 310 -19.77 -21.73 35.48
CA GLU A 310 -19.10 -22.98 35.76
C GLU A 310 -17.75 -23.06 35.04
N LYS A 311 -16.72 -23.15 35.89
CA LYS A 311 -15.37 -23.60 35.60
C LYS A 311 -15.40 -25.09 35.34
N VAL A 312 -14.74 -25.56 34.29
CA VAL A 312 -14.19 -26.91 34.24
C VAL A 312 -12.69 -26.84 33.97
N SER A 313 -11.97 -27.38 34.92
CA SER A 313 -10.53 -27.49 35.04
C SER A 313 -9.93 -28.54 34.14
N ALA A 314 -8.65 -28.32 33.81
CA ALA A 314 -7.72 -29.25 33.20
C ALA A 314 -7.50 -30.49 34.03
N GLU A 315 -7.29 -31.64 33.38
CA GLU A 315 -6.45 -32.72 33.88
C GLU A 315 -5.77 -33.47 32.74
N GLU A 316 -4.48 -33.60 32.92
CA GLU A 316 -3.51 -34.35 32.15
C GLU A 316 -3.88 -35.84 32.06
N ARG A 317 -3.44 -36.49 30.97
CA ARG A 317 -2.79 -37.80 31.10
C ARG A 317 -1.85 -38.11 29.95
N ASN A 318 -0.64 -38.30 30.35
CA ASN A 318 0.52 -38.87 29.67
C ASN A 318 0.32 -40.37 29.34
N ASN A 319 1.10 -40.82 28.39
CA ASN A 319 1.77 -42.12 28.20
C ASN A 319 1.20 -43.11 27.18
N HIS A 320 1.88 -43.49 26.22
CA HIS A 320 2.88 -44.55 26.04
C HIS A 320 3.07 -44.92 24.56
N SER A 321 4.31 -44.78 24.16
CA SER A 321 5.21 -45.65 23.39
C SER A 321 4.69 -46.74 22.46
N SER A 322 5.32 -46.71 21.29
CA SER A 322 6.08 -47.74 20.60
C SER A 322 5.34 -48.73 19.66
N GLU A 323 6.04 -48.85 18.56
CA GLU A 323 6.36 -50.00 17.74
C GLU A 323 5.74 -50.09 16.34
N ASN A 324 6.69 -49.96 15.41
CA ASN A 324 6.86 -50.64 14.13
C ASN A 324 5.71 -51.49 13.60
N GLU A 325 5.36 -51.23 12.34
CA GLU A 325 5.46 -52.27 11.33
C GLU A 325 5.46 -51.68 9.90
N THR A 326 6.42 -52.17 9.16
CA THR A 326 6.61 -52.03 7.70
C THR A 326 5.55 -52.81 6.94
N GLU A 327 4.98 -52.21 5.88
CA GLU A 327 4.65 -52.99 4.69
C GLU A 327 4.45 -52.10 3.42
N ASN A 328 5.30 -52.40 2.50
CA ASN A 328 5.24 -52.47 1.04
C ASN A 328 4.10 -51.84 0.25
N SER A 329 4.52 -50.87 -0.58
CA SER A 329 4.40 -50.73 -2.06
C SER A 329 3.06 -51.00 -2.76
N PRO A 330 2.74 -50.37 -3.93
CA PRO A 330 3.68 -50.24 -5.05
C PRO A 330 3.74 -48.85 -5.71
N ALA A 331 4.89 -48.60 -6.29
CA ALA A 331 5.18 -47.54 -7.22
C ALA A 331 4.24 -47.58 -8.45
N ALA A 332 3.61 -46.44 -8.75
CA ALA A 332 3.07 -46.19 -10.09
C ALA A 332 4.06 -45.27 -10.82
N ASP A 333 4.64 -45.86 -11.82
CA ASP A 333 5.49 -45.32 -12.82
C ASP A 333 4.76 -44.25 -13.64
N PHE A 334 5.08 -43.00 -13.47
CA PHE A 334 4.70 -41.93 -14.39
C PHE A 334 5.92 -41.47 -15.16
N THR A 335 6.05 -42.06 -16.33
CA THR A 335 6.95 -41.63 -17.42
C THR A 335 6.65 -40.16 -17.73
N VAL A 336 7.66 -39.33 -17.51
CA VAL A 336 7.74 -37.94 -17.97
C VAL A 336 7.92 -38.00 -19.50
N ASN A 337 6.89 -37.60 -20.23
CA ASN A 337 7.01 -37.25 -21.65
C ASN A 337 7.43 -35.77 -21.71
N GLU A 338 8.65 -35.54 -22.14
CA GLU A 338 9.11 -34.25 -22.63
C GLU A 338 8.26 -33.82 -23.85
N PRO A 339 7.74 -32.58 -23.90
CA PRO A 339 7.19 -32.06 -25.12
C PRO A 339 8.32 -31.58 -26.02
N THR A 340 8.49 -32.27 -27.11
CA THR A 340 9.27 -31.86 -28.30
C THR A 340 8.81 -30.48 -28.77
N SER A 341 9.81 -29.61 -29.05
CA SER A 341 9.63 -28.32 -29.71
C SER A 341 8.81 -28.44 -30.99
N PRO A 342 7.82 -27.60 -31.23
CA PRO A 342 7.26 -27.45 -32.56
C PRO A 342 8.18 -26.57 -33.40
N SER A 343 8.65 -27.17 -34.50
CA SER A 343 9.26 -26.54 -35.65
C SER A 343 8.36 -25.42 -36.23
N ASP A 344 9.05 -24.39 -36.73
CA ASP A 344 8.52 -23.34 -37.61
C ASP A 344 7.49 -23.85 -38.61
N GLU A 345 6.22 -23.61 -38.38
CA GLU A 345 5.20 -23.55 -39.38
C GLU A 345 4.46 -22.22 -39.30
N ALA A 346 4.54 -21.56 -40.42
CA ALA A 346 4.01 -20.28 -40.80
C ALA A 346 2.73 -19.87 -40.07
N ALA A 347 2.78 -18.71 -39.43
CA ALA A 347 1.64 -17.88 -39.10
C ALA A 347 0.82 -17.62 -40.37
N LYS A 348 -0.19 -18.43 -40.59
CA LYS A 348 -1.32 -18.04 -41.41
C LYS A 348 -2.19 -17.13 -40.56
N SER A 349 -2.12 -15.84 -40.89
CA SER A 349 -3.12 -14.86 -40.45
C SER A 349 -4.50 -15.41 -40.88
N GLU A 350 -5.28 -15.89 -39.90
CA GLU A 350 -6.70 -15.95 -40.08
C GLU A 350 -7.19 -14.51 -40.14
N SER A 351 -7.51 -14.06 -41.37
CA SER A 351 -8.25 -12.85 -41.60
C SER A 351 -9.60 -13.03 -40.90
N SER A 352 -9.75 -12.44 -39.70
CA SER A 352 -11.05 -12.14 -39.13
C SER A 352 -11.78 -11.31 -40.18
N THR A 353 -12.74 -11.93 -40.85
CA THR A 353 -13.70 -11.23 -41.70
C THR A 353 -14.38 -10.24 -40.78
N CYS A 354 -14.07 -8.94 -40.97
CA CYS A 354 -14.79 -7.86 -40.34
C CYS A 354 -16.25 -7.96 -40.83
N VAL A 355 -17.14 -8.47 -40.00
CA VAL A 355 -18.57 -8.39 -40.20
C VAL A 355 -18.91 -6.90 -40.10
N ALA A 356 -19.25 -6.27 -41.22
CA ALA A 356 -19.73 -4.89 -41.18
C ALA A 356 -21.05 -4.89 -40.39
N PRO A 357 -21.14 -4.09 -39.29
CA PRO A 357 -22.34 -4.07 -38.46
C PRO A 357 -23.55 -3.59 -39.32
N ASP A 358 -24.69 -4.26 -39.15
CA ASP A 358 -25.95 -3.82 -39.78
C ASP A 358 -26.35 -2.46 -39.18
N PRO A 359 -26.40 -1.38 -39.96
CA PRO A 359 -26.71 -0.05 -39.50
C PRO A 359 -28.13 0.11 -38.94
N ASN A 360 -29.01 -0.86 -39.19
CA ASN A 360 -30.41 -0.83 -38.76
C ASN A 360 -30.68 -1.70 -37.51
N LYS A 361 -29.66 -2.40 -37.01
CA LYS A 361 -29.78 -3.27 -35.85
C LYS A 361 -29.66 -2.43 -34.55
N ALA A 362 -30.61 -2.63 -33.62
CA ALA A 362 -30.53 -1.96 -32.34
C ALA A 362 -29.30 -2.50 -31.52
N PRO A 363 -28.59 -1.64 -30.76
CA PRO A 363 -27.40 -2.07 -30.02
C PRO A 363 -27.65 -3.28 -29.08
N GLU A 364 -28.85 -3.42 -28.53
CA GLU A 364 -29.29 -4.51 -27.69
C GLU A 364 -29.39 -5.85 -28.42
N GLU A 365 -29.51 -5.82 -29.72
CA GLU A 365 -29.63 -7.00 -30.58
C GLU A 365 -28.32 -7.38 -31.28
N MET A 366 -27.29 -6.55 -31.12
CA MET A 366 -25.93 -6.80 -31.68
C MET A 366 -25.17 -7.81 -30.87
N THR A 367 -24.30 -8.60 -31.54
CA THR A 367 -23.33 -9.44 -30.84
C THR A 367 -22.20 -8.56 -30.21
N VAL A 368 -21.38 -9.16 -29.35
CA VAL A 368 -20.21 -8.50 -28.76
C VAL A 368 -19.28 -7.97 -29.86
N GLU A 369 -19.02 -8.77 -30.88
CA GLU A 369 -18.15 -8.43 -32.01
C GLU A 369 -18.73 -7.28 -32.85
N GLU A 370 -20.05 -7.30 -33.10
CA GLU A 370 -20.75 -6.22 -33.82
C GLU A 370 -20.68 -4.91 -33.03
N LEU A 371 -20.89 -4.96 -31.71
CA LEU A 371 -20.77 -3.81 -30.82
C LEU A 371 -19.36 -3.23 -30.79
N GLN A 372 -18.35 -4.08 -30.69
CA GLN A 372 -16.94 -3.68 -30.73
C GLN A 372 -16.60 -3.00 -32.06
N ALA A 373 -17.07 -3.57 -33.19
CA ALA A 373 -16.86 -2.97 -34.53
C ALA A 373 -17.53 -1.59 -34.65
N VAL A 374 -18.76 -1.41 -34.15
CA VAL A 374 -19.46 -0.12 -34.11
C VAL A 374 -18.72 0.91 -33.26
N ILE A 375 -18.22 0.52 -32.10
CA ILE A 375 -17.47 1.41 -31.23
C ILE A 375 -16.19 1.88 -31.92
N LEU A 376 -15.41 0.97 -32.50
CA LEU A 376 -14.19 1.32 -33.23
C LEU A 376 -14.46 2.23 -34.42
N ALA A 377 -15.53 1.99 -35.18
CA ALA A 377 -15.94 2.85 -36.28
C ALA A 377 -16.31 4.26 -35.81
N LYS A 378 -17.05 4.39 -34.72
CA LYS A 378 -17.41 5.69 -34.14
C LYS A 378 -16.21 6.42 -33.54
N MET A 379 -15.28 5.70 -32.89
CA MET A 379 -14.03 6.27 -32.42
C MET A 379 -13.19 6.80 -33.58
N ALA A 380 -13.06 6.03 -34.70
CA ALA A 380 -12.29 6.40 -35.86
C ALA A 380 -12.87 7.64 -36.58
N ALA A 381 -14.18 7.85 -36.50
CA ALA A 381 -14.84 9.05 -37.02
C ALA A 381 -14.48 10.32 -36.23
N ASN A 382 -14.06 10.19 -34.99
CA ASN A 382 -13.70 11.29 -34.08
C ASN A 382 -12.18 11.53 -33.99
N GLY A 383 -11.34 10.67 -34.59
CA GLY A 383 -9.87 10.80 -34.56
C GLY A 383 -9.14 9.48 -34.79
N PRO A 384 -7.80 9.50 -34.84
CA PRO A 384 -7.01 8.28 -35.01
C PRO A 384 -7.20 7.33 -33.81
N VAL A 385 -7.45 6.06 -34.10
CA VAL A 385 -7.57 4.99 -33.10
C VAL A 385 -6.27 4.23 -33.03
N ASP A 386 -5.55 4.34 -31.93
CA ASP A 386 -4.29 3.63 -31.66
C ASP A 386 -4.52 2.17 -31.20
N ASP A 387 -3.43 1.41 -31.10
CA ASP A 387 -3.50 0.00 -30.73
C ASP A 387 -3.99 -0.22 -29.30
N GLN A 388 -3.74 0.71 -28.38
CA GLN A 388 -4.22 0.64 -27.01
C GLN A 388 -5.74 0.84 -26.95
N MET A 389 -6.26 1.77 -27.72
CA MET A 389 -7.71 1.99 -27.86
C MET A 389 -8.41 0.76 -28.46
N ARG A 390 -7.81 0.15 -29.53
CA ARG A 390 -8.32 -1.10 -30.10
C ARG A 390 -8.36 -2.22 -29.06
N LYS A 391 -7.26 -2.41 -28.33
CA LYS A 391 -7.18 -3.41 -27.28
C LYS A 391 -8.27 -3.20 -26.22
N THR A 392 -8.47 -1.97 -25.76
CA THR A 392 -9.51 -1.65 -24.78
C THR A 392 -10.93 -2.04 -25.24
N VAL A 393 -11.23 -1.85 -26.52
CA VAL A 393 -12.52 -2.26 -27.10
C VAL A 393 -12.63 -3.78 -27.16
N TYR A 394 -11.57 -4.49 -27.65
CA TYR A 394 -11.59 -5.95 -27.80
C TYR A 394 -11.55 -6.69 -26.46
N ASP A 395 -10.90 -6.15 -25.44
CA ASP A 395 -10.86 -6.75 -24.09
C ASP A 395 -12.21 -6.62 -23.36
N ASN A 396 -13.11 -5.76 -23.83
CA ASN A 396 -14.45 -5.64 -23.26
C ASN A 396 -15.39 -6.67 -23.90
N ILE A 397 -15.68 -7.73 -23.16
CA ILE A 397 -16.55 -8.84 -23.58
C ILE A 397 -17.97 -8.77 -22.97
N TRP A 398 -18.27 -7.70 -22.22
CA TRP A 398 -19.57 -7.56 -21.57
C TRP A 398 -20.56 -6.85 -22.47
N HIS A 399 -21.58 -7.60 -22.95
CA HIS A 399 -22.59 -7.12 -23.88
C HIS A 399 -23.26 -5.80 -23.42
N ASP A 400 -23.76 -5.75 -22.20
CA ASP A 400 -24.47 -4.57 -21.69
C ASP A 400 -23.54 -3.34 -21.58
N SER A 401 -22.26 -3.55 -21.28
CA SER A 401 -21.24 -2.49 -21.26
C SER A 401 -21.01 -1.92 -22.66
N LEU A 402 -20.89 -2.79 -23.66
CA LEU A 402 -20.71 -2.38 -25.04
C LEU A 402 -21.97 -1.69 -25.62
N VAL A 403 -23.16 -2.19 -25.29
CA VAL A 403 -24.43 -1.53 -25.66
C VAL A 403 -24.50 -0.10 -25.13
N ASN A 404 -24.15 0.09 -23.85
CA ASN A 404 -24.12 1.40 -23.23
C ASN A 404 -23.06 2.31 -23.85
N TRP A 405 -21.91 1.74 -24.22
CA TRP A 405 -20.84 2.47 -24.89
C TRP A 405 -21.31 2.95 -26.30
N VAL A 406 -21.92 2.07 -27.12
CA VAL A 406 -22.44 2.44 -28.41
C VAL A 406 -23.49 3.57 -28.29
N LYS A 407 -24.36 3.53 -27.28
CA LYS A 407 -25.35 4.56 -26.99
C LYS A 407 -24.78 5.89 -26.52
N SER A 408 -23.58 5.88 -25.95
CA SER A 408 -22.89 7.09 -25.47
C SER A 408 -22.31 7.95 -26.59
N PHE A 409 -22.08 7.39 -27.76
CA PHE A 409 -21.72 8.17 -28.96
C PHE A 409 -22.93 8.85 -29.52
N ARG A 410 -23.17 10.06 -29.11
CA ARG A 410 -24.19 10.97 -29.67
C ARG A 410 -23.61 11.93 -30.69
#